data_fb3cd592db711da9ed2c37083f856218
#
_entry.id   fb3cd592db711da9ed2c37083f856218
#
_cell.length_a   1.000
_cell.length_b   1.000
_cell.length_c   1.000
_cell.angle_alpha   90.00
_cell.angle_beta   90.00
_cell.angle_gamma   90.00
#
_symmetry.space_group_name_H-M   'P 1'
#
loop_
_entity.id
_entity.type
_entity.pdbx_description
1 polymer ?
#
loop_
_entity_poly.entity_id
_entity_poly.type
_entity_poly.pdbx_seq_one_letter_code
_entity_poly.pdbx_strand_id
1 'polypeptide(L)'
;MAKLYFFYSAMNAGKTTSLLQSDYNYRQRGMNTLLYTSKRDDREGLGVISSRIGLEREARLVTDESDLFAEVSRDHQRSPIHCVFIDEAQFLSPRQVLQATMICDQLNIPVLAYGLRTDFRGEPFEGSKYLLAWAEELVEVKTVCRSGRKATMSARLSKGGERVWSGDQVEIGYHYEPLSRHMFDLPSISPINQESASDIS
;
A
#
# COMPACT_ATOMS: atom_id res chain seq x y z
N MET A 1 23.70 0.56 2.77
CA MET A 1 22.89 -0.47 2.11
C MET A 1 21.52 0.12 1.90
N ALA A 2 20.96 0.00 0.69
CA ALA A 2 19.62 0.48 0.41
C ALA A 2 18.59 -0.31 1.23
N LYS A 3 17.41 0.26 1.44
CA LYS A 3 16.35 -0.32 2.28
C LYS A 3 15.03 -0.35 1.54
N LEU A 4 14.18 -1.32 1.90
CA LEU A 4 12.77 -1.33 1.56
C LEU A 4 12.00 -0.53 2.62
N TYR A 5 11.28 0.50 2.17
CA TYR A 5 10.40 1.33 2.99
C TYR A 5 8.95 0.98 2.70
N PHE A 6 8.14 0.79 3.73
CA PHE A 6 6.70 0.69 3.57
C PHE A 6 5.98 1.88 4.20
N PHE A 7 5.50 2.78 3.36
CA PHE A 7 4.65 3.90 3.75
C PHE A 7 3.19 3.46 3.74
N TYR A 8 2.63 3.23 4.90
CA TYR A 8 1.28 2.71 5.05
C TYR A 8 0.34 3.68 5.75
N SER A 9 -0.95 3.56 5.44
CA SER A 9 -1.99 4.36 6.08
C SER A 9 -3.39 3.77 5.89
N ALA A 10 -4.39 4.45 6.45
CA ALA A 10 -5.77 4.39 5.96
C ALA A 10 -5.91 5.12 4.61
N MET A 11 -7.06 5.01 3.98
CA MET A 11 -7.36 5.78 2.77
C MET A 11 -7.33 7.29 3.04
N ASN A 12 -7.13 8.07 1.98
CA ASN A 12 -7.15 9.54 2.01
C ASN A 12 -6.09 10.21 2.91
N ALA A 13 -4.98 9.52 3.18
CA ALA A 13 -3.89 10.05 4.01
C ALA A 13 -2.81 10.83 3.23
N GLY A 14 -2.93 10.95 1.90
CA GLY A 14 -1.96 11.67 1.07
C GLY A 14 -0.72 10.84 0.69
N LYS A 15 -0.79 9.50 0.70
CA LYS A 15 0.32 8.62 0.28
C LYS A 15 0.85 8.97 -1.10
N THR A 16 -0.02 9.00 -2.10
CA THR A 16 0.33 9.32 -3.48
C THR A 16 0.96 10.70 -3.62
N THR A 17 0.47 11.70 -2.88
CA THR A 17 1.10 13.03 -2.82
C THR A 17 2.53 12.96 -2.29
N SER A 18 2.75 12.21 -1.20
CA SER A 18 4.07 12.01 -0.61
C SER A 18 5.03 11.29 -1.56
N LEU A 19 4.53 10.27 -2.27
CA LEU A 19 5.28 9.55 -3.30
C LEU A 19 5.74 10.51 -4.41
N LEU A 20 4.80 11.25 -4.99
CA LEU A 20 5.08 12.18 -6.10
C LEU A 20 6.02 13.32 -5.68
N GLN A 21 5.89 13.81 -4.45
CA GLN A 21 6.84 14.80 -3.89
C GLN A 21 8.24 14.20 -3.74
N SER A 22 8.35 12.95 -3.28
CA SER A 22 9.64 12.27 -3.16
C SER A 22 10.28 12.04 -4.53
N ASP A 23 9.52 11.54 -5.52
CA ASP A 23 9.98 11.39 -6.90
C ASP A 23 10.49 12.72 -7.48
N TYR A 24 9.72 13.80 -7.29
CA TYR A 24 10.12 15.13 -7.73
C TYR A 24 11.46 15.56 -7.13
N ASN A 25 11.67 15.31 -5.83
CA ASN A 25 12.91 15.67 -5.14
C ASN A 25 14.15 14.94 -5.70
N TYR A 26 14.01 13.64 -6.04
CA TYR A 26 15.08 12.88 -6.70
C TYR A 26 15.41 13.48 -8.07
N ARG A 27 14.40 13.71 -8.89
CA ARG A 27 14.58 14.23 -10.26
C ARG A 27 15.15 15.64 -10.30
N GLN A 28 14.79 16.49 -9.35
CA GLN A 28 15.38 17.86 -9.22
C GLN A 28 16.88 17.82 -8.99
N ARG A 29 17.43 16.70 -8.52
CA ARG A 29 18.86 16.47 -8.32
C ARG A 29 19.50 15.67 -9.45
N GLY A 30 18.82 15.49 -10.57
CA GLY A 30 19.31 14.70 -11.70
C GLY A 30 19.33 13.19 -11.47
N MET A 31 18.63 12.70 -10.47
CA MET A 31 18.55 11.27 -10.13
C MET A 31 17.40 10.61 -10.90
N ASN A 32 17.67 9.46 -11.54
CA ASN A 32 16.65 8.68 -12.24
C ASN A 32 15.84 7.85 -11.28
N THR A 33 14.54 7.84 -11.48
CA THR A 33 13.57 7.07 -10.68
C THR A 33 12.73 6.16 -11.56
N LEU A 34 12.23 5.05 -11.02
CA LEU A 34 11.20 4.23 -11.63
C LEU A 34 9.95 4.27 -10.77
N LEU A 35 8.81 4.49 -11.42
CA LEU A 35 7.50 4.52 -10.78
C LEU A 35 6.67 3.34 -11.25
N TYR A 36 6.05 2.64 -10.32
CA TYR A 36 5.13 1.54 -10.54
C TYR A 36 3.79 1.79 -9.86
N THR A 37 2.72 1.33 -10.47
CA THR A 37 1.37 1.29 -9.88
C THR A 37 0.66 0.00 -10.25
N SER A 38 -0.28 -0.44 -9.41
CA SER A 38 -1.01 -1.67 -9.66
C SER A 38 -2.03 -1.51 -10.79
N LYS A 39 -2.10 -2.49 -11.70
CA LYS A 39 -3.18 -2.58 -12.70
C LYS A 39 -4.58 -2.71 -12.06
N ARG A 40 -4.66 -3.14 -10.80
CA ARG A 40 -5.95 -3.28 -10.07
C ARG A 40 -6.55 -1.93 -9.65
N ASP A 41 -5.79 -0.85 -9.76
CA ASP A 41 -6.28 0.51 -9.57
C ASP A 41 -6.28 1.25 -10.92
N ASP A 42 -7.45 1.37 -11.53
CA ASP A 42 -7.69 2.05 -12.82
C ASP A 42 -8.46 3.37 -12.68
N ARG A 43 -8.67 3.84 -11.44
CA ARG A 43 -9.50 5.02 -11.11
C ARG A 43 -9.05 6.30 -11.80
N GLU A 44 -7.75 6.46 -11.98
CA GLU A 44 -7.11 7.66 -12.58
C GLU A 44 -6.57 7.40 -14.00
N GLY A 45 -6.88 6.23 -14.57
CA GLY A 45 -6.33 5.78 -15.86
C GLY A 45 -5.14 4.82 -15.69
N LEU A 46 -5.00 3.90 -16.66
CA LEU A 46 -3.94 2.89 -16.64
C LEU A 46 -2.56 3.53 -16.77
N GLY A 47 -1.67 3.24 -15.83
CA GLY A 47 -0.27 3.69 -15.91
C GLY A 47 -0.05 5.15 -15.52
N VAL A 48 -0.99 5.75 -14.79
CA VAL A 48 -0.83 7.10 -14.22
C VAL A 48 -0.98 7.05 -12.71
N ILE A 49 -0.04 7.64 -11.99
CA ILE A 49 -0.15 7.95 -10.58
C ILE A 49 -0.64 9.37 -10.47
N SER A 50 -1.85 9.58 -9.91
CA SER A 50 -2.46 10.89 -9.74
C SER A 50 -2.82 11.14 -8.28
N SER A 51 -2.49 12.32 -7.79
CA SER A 51 -2.86 12.75 -6.45
C SER A 51 -4.07 13.67 -6.49
N ARG A 52 -4.87 13.66 -5.43
CA ARG A 52 -6.06 14.52 -5.29
C ARG A 52 -5.77 16.03 -5.34
N ILE A 53 -4.51 16.43 -5.21
CA ILE A 53 -4.07 17.83 -5.33
C ILE A 53 -3.56 18.18 -6.73
N GLY A 54 -3.79 17.29 -7.72
CA GLY A 54 -3.48 17.55 -9.13
C GLY A 54 -2.04 17.27 -9.55
N LEU A 55 -1.26 16.54 -8.74
CA LEU A 55 0.06 16.05 -9.17
C LEU A 55 -0.13 14.73 -9.92
N GLU A 56 0.52 14.59 -11.08
CA GLU A 56 0.43 13.38 -11.91
C GLU A 56 1.79 12.96 -12.45
N ARG A 57 1.95 11.66 -12.66
CA ARG A 57 3.14 11.05 -13.26
C ARG A 57 2.80 9.74 -13.95
N GLU A 58 3.42 9.54 -15.11
CA GLU A 58 3.43 8.23 -15.76
C GLU A 58 4.16 7.21 -14.90
N ALA A 59 3.59 6.02 -14.81
CA ALA A 59 4.12 4.89 -14.07
C ALA A 59 3.95 3.60 -14.87
N ARG A 60 4.76 2.60 -14.56
CA ARG A 60 4.61 1.26 -15.13
C ARG A 60 3.55 0.50 -14.38
N LEU A 61 2.78 -0.27 -15.12
CA LEU A 61 1.77 -1.14 -14.53
C LEU A 61 2.41 -2.41 -13.96
N VAL A 62 2.09 -2.71 -12.71
CA VAL A 62 2.38 -4.02 -12.12
C VAL A 62 1.17 -4.93 -12.38
N THR A 63 1.43 -6.04 -13.06
CA THR A 63 0.49 -7.15 -13.29
C THR A 63 0.94 -8.37 -12.49
N ASP A 64 0.13 -9.43 -12.47
CA ASP A 64 0.50 -10.67 -11.77
C ASP A 64 1.74 -11.35 -12.40
N GLU A 65 2.03 -11.10 -13.69
CA GLU A 65 3.17 -11.62 -14.43
C GLU A 65 4.43 -10.74 -14.33
N SER A 66 4.32 -9.52 -13.80
CA SER A 66 5.44 -8.57 -13.72
C SER A 66 6.58 -9.13 -12.88
N ASP A 67 7.80 -9.03 -13.40
CA ASP A 67 9.04 -9.33 -12.67
C ASP A 67 9.79 -8.01 -12.39
N LEU A 68 9.50 -7.43 -11.22
CA LEU A 68 10.04 -6.13 -10.81
C LEU A 68 11.57 -6.14 -10.77
N PHE A 69 12.17 -7.22 -10.28
CA PHE A 69 13.63 -7.31 -10.17
C PHE A 69 14.29 -7.34 -11.56
N ALA A 70 13.77 -8.15 -12.48
CA ALA A 70 14.30 -8.23 -13.84
C ALA A 70 14.14 -6.91 -14.61
N GLU A 71 12.99 -6.23 -14.44
CA GLU A 71 12.73 -4.93 -15.08
C GLU A 71 13.69 -3.85 -14.58
N VAL A 72 13.81 -3.71 -13.25
CA VAL A 72 14.70 -2.71 -12.63
C VAL A 72 16.17 -3.00 -12.97
N SER A 73 16.59 -4.28 -12.93
CA SER A 73 17.97 -4.67 -13.30
C SER A 73 18.31 -4.27 -14.73
N ARG A 74 17.41 -4.53 -15.68
CA ARG A 74 17.59 -4.19 -17.10
C ARG A 74 17.74 -2.69 -17.30
N ASP A 75 16.91 -1.91 -16.62
CA ASP A 75 16.95 -0.46 -16.75
C ASP A 75 18.17 0.14 -16.07
N HIS A 76 18.53 -0.38 -14.91
CA HIS A 76 19.71 0.04 -14.15
C HIS A 76 21.02 -0.20 -14.95
N GLN A 77 21.09 -1.29 -15.72
CA GLN A 77 22.22 -1.57 -16.62
C GLN A 77 22.33 -0.56 -17.77
N ARG A 78 21.21 0.02 -18.20
CA ARG A 78 21.18 1.02 -19.28
C ARG A 78 21.48 2.43 -18.78
N SER A 79 20.93 2.77 -17.63
CA SER A 79 21.10 4.05 -16.95
C SER A 79 20.91 3.87 -15.46
N PRO A 80 21.81 4.40 -14.60
CA PRO A 80 21.70 4.26 -13.16
C PRO A 80 20.32 4.68 -12.64
N ILE A 81 19.63 3.77 -11.95
CA ILE A 81 18.40 4.05 -11.22
C ILE A 81 18.77 4.31 -9.75
N HIS A 82 18.21 5.36 -9.17
CA HIS A 82 18.53 5.83 -7.84
C HIS A 82 17.44 5.56 -6.81
N CYS A 83 16.21 5.33 -7.26
CA CYS A 83 15.09 4.98 -6.40
C CYS A 83 13.97 4.32 -7.20
N VAL A 84 13.28 3.35 -6.59
CA VAL A 84 12.06 2.74 -7.12
C VAL A 84 10.90 3.14 -6.21
N PHE A 85 9.81 3.63 -6.81
CA PHE A 85 8.56 3.97 -6.14
C PHE A 85 7.46 3.03 -6.57
N ILE A 86 6.68 2.51 -5.63
CA ILE A 86 5.55 1.62 -5.91
C ILE A 86 4.32 2.20 -5.22
N ASP A 87 3.35 2.67 -5.99
CA ASP A 87 2.03 3.05 -5.46
C ASP A 87 1.09 1.86 -5.44
N GLU A 88 0.07 1.92 -4.59
CA GLU A 88 -0.91 0.85 -4.36
C GLU A 88 -0.24 -0.51 -4.07
N ALA A 89 0.88 -0.48 -3.33
CA ALA A 89 1.74 -1.63 -3.06
C ALA A 89 1.04 -2.75 -2.26
N GLN A 90 -0.12 -2.50 -1.65
CA GLN A 90 -0.93 -3.54 -1.00
C GLN A 90 -1.40 -4.64 -1.98
N PHE A 91 -1.38 -4.36 -3.29
CA PHE A 91 -1.76 -5.33 -4.33
C PHE A 91 -0.61 -6.19 -4.85
N LEU A 92 0.60 -5.97 -4.37
CA LEU A 92 1.74 -6.81 -4.71
C LEU A 92 1.51 -8.25 -4.23
N SER A 93 1.92 -9.21 -5.04
CA SER A 93 2.02 -10.60 -4.61
C SER A 93 3.23 -10.79 -3.67
N PRO A 94 3.26 -11.88 -2.88
CA PRO A 94 4.43 -12.22 -2.04
C PRO A 94 5.73 -12.26 -2.84
N ARG A 95 5.68 -12.81 -4.06
CA ARG A 95 6.83 -12.86 -4.99
C ARG A 95 7.32 -11.45 -5.34
N GLN A 96 6.42 -10.52 -5.62
CA GLN A 96 6.79 -9.16 -5.99
C GLN A 96 7.34 -8.37 -4.80
N VAL A 97 6.85 -8.60 -3.58
CA VAL A 97 7.46 -8.04 -2.37
C VAL A 97 8.88 -8.60 -2.17
N LEU A 98 9.10 -9.90 -2.37
CA LEU A 98 10.44 -10.48 -2.35
C LEU A 98 11.36 -9.85 -3.41
N GLN A 99 10.85 -9.60 -4.62
CA GLN A 99 11.61 -8.90 -5.67
C GLN A 99 11.97 -7.47 -5.26
N ALA A 100 11.09 -6.78 -4.54
CA ALA A 100 11.41 -5.45 -3.99
C ALA A 100 12.56 -5.51 -2.96
N THR A 101 12.63 -6.53 -2.10
CA THR A 101 13.80 -6.72 -1.22
C THR A 101 15.07 -7.03 -2.02
N MET A 102 14.98 -7.88 -3.06
CA MET A 102 16.12 -8.19 -3.94
C MET A 102 16.70 -6.96 -4.65
N ILE A 103 15.84 -6.00 -5.04
CA ILE A 103 16.29 -4.72 -5.61
C ILE A 103 17.16 -3.97 -4.60
N CYS A 104 16.75 -3.92 -3.33
CA CYS A 104 17.53 -3.29 -2.28
C CYS A 104 18.86 -4.02 -2.02
N ASP A 105 18.80 -5.34 -1.86
CA ASP A 105 19.93 -6.15 -1.43
C ASP A 105 20.98 -6.34 -2.51
N GLN A 106 20.56 -6.59 -3.76
CA GLN A 106 21.46 -6.96 -4.85
C GLN A 106 21.84 -5.78 -5.76
N LEU A 107 20.93 -4.83 -5.97
CA LEU A 107 21.19 -3.66 -6.81
C LEU A 107 21.56 -2.42 -5.99
N ASN A 108 21.40 -2.48 -4.67
CA ASN A 108 21.60 -1.35 -3.74
C ASN A 108 20.78 -0.11 -4.12
N ILE A 109 19.53 -0.32 -4.58
CA ILE A 109 18.57 0.71 -4.95
C ILE A 109 17.46 0.74 -3.90
N PRO A 110 17.17 1.88 -3.24
CA PRO A 110 16.07 1.97 -2.29
C PRO A 110 14.72 1.80 -2.99
N VAL A 111 13.81 1.08 -2.33
CA VAL A 111 12.44 0.88 -2.77
C VAL A 111 11.49 1.51 -1.76
N LEU A 112 10.65 2.45 -2.21
CA LEU A 112 9.65 3.12 -1.42
C LEU A 112 8.27 2.63 -1.86
N ALA A 113 7.68 1.73 -1.08
CA ALA A 113 6.36 1.15 -1.33
C ALA A 113 5.29 1.91 -0.55
N TYR A 114 4.25 2.38 -1.23
CA TYR A 114 3.13 3.11 -0.64
C TYR A 114 1.85 2.29 -0.78
N GLY A 115 1.13 2.12 0.33
CA GLY A 115 -0.06 1.28 0.28
C GLY A 115 -0.98 1.37 1.50
N LEU A 116 -2.13 0.72 1.39
CA LEU A 116 -3.07 0.54 2.49
C LEU A 116 -2.58 -0.59 3.39
N ARG A 117 -2.78 -0.46 4.71
CA ARG A 117 -2.48 -1.53 5.65
C ARG A 117 -3.54 -2.63 5.61
N THR A 118 -4.80 -2.23 5.72
CA THR A 118 -5.95 -3.15 5.82
C THR A 118 -7.05 -2.76 4.85
N ASP A 119 -7.88 -3.72 4.50
CA ASP A 119 -9.11 -3.53 3.75
C ASP A 119 -10.24 -2.95 4.64
N PHE A 120 -11.45 -2.86 4.09
CA PHE A 120 -12.63 -2.32 4.77
C PHE A 120 -13.18 -3.25 5.88
N ARG A 121 -12.74 -4.50 5.96
CA ARG A 121 -13.08 -5.46 7.01
C ARG A 121 -12.08 -5.42 8.16
N GLY A 122 -10.96 -4.73 7.97
CA GLY A 122 -9.86 -4.68 8.93
C GLY A 122 -8.80 -5.77 8.70
N GLU A 123 -8.95 -6.57 7.62
CA GLU A 123 -8.00 -7.60 7.26
C GLU A 123 -6.82 -7.01 6.47
N PRO A 124 -5.58 -7.43 6.73
CA PRO A 124 -4.43 -6.96 5.96
C PRO A 124 -4.54 -7.42 4.51
N PHE A 125 -4.21 -6.53 3.58
CA PHE A 125 -3.98 -6.94 2.19
C PHE A 125 -2.80 -7.90 2.09
N GLU A 126 -2.80 -8.76 1.06
CA GLU A 126 -1.73 -9.75 0.89
C GLU A 126 -0.35 -9.10 0.79
N GLY A 127 -0.17 -8.13 -0.10
CA GLY A 127 1.10 -7.41 -0.23
C GLY A 127 1.49 -6.70 1.07
N SER A 128 0.53 -6.13 1.78
CA SER A 128 0.78 -5.44 3.05
C SER A 128 1.26 -6.37 4.16
N LYS A 129 0.81 -7.64 4.20
CA LYS A 129 1.32 -8.65 5.16
C LYS A 129 2.83 -8.81 5.01
N TYR A 130 3.29 -8.96 3.77
CA TYR A 130 4.71 -9.20 3.48
C TYR A 130 5.54 -7.90 3.58
N LEU A 131 4.98 -6.76 3.17
CA LEU A 131 5.65 -5.47 3.36
C LEU A 131 5.83 -5.14 4.84
N LEU A 132 4.82 -5.38 5.70
CA LEU A 132 4.93 -5.20 7.15
C LEU A 132 5.95 -6.15 7.79
N ALA A 133 6.14 -7.35 7.21
CA ALA A 133 7.07 -8.36 7.73
C ALA A 133 8.51 -8.16 7.26
N TRP A 134 8.72 -7.66 6.04
CA TRP A 134 10.04 -7.68 5.38
C TRP A 134 10.64 -6.29 5.13
N ALA A 135 9.87 -5.20 5.20
CA ALA A 135 10.45 -3.87 5.06
C ALA A 135 11.30 -3.52 6.29
N GLU A 136 12.48 -2.94 6.05
CA GLU A 136 13.35 -2.45 7.13
C GLU A 136 12.81 -1.18 7.78
N GLU A 137 12.04 -0.38 7.03
CA GLU A 137 11.49 0.87 7.54
C GLU A 137 9.97 0.91 7.34
N LEU A 138 9.26 0.99 8.45
CA LEU A 138 7.80 1.10 8.46
C LEU A 138 7.41 2.55 8.80
N VAL A 139 6.81 3.24 7.85
CA VAL A 139 6.46 4.66 7.98
C VAL A 139 4.95 4.83 7.89
N GLU A 140 4.34 5.29 8.97
CA GLU A 140 2.91 5.60 8.97
C GLU A 140 2.64 7.00 8.40
N VAL A 141 1.90 7.07 7.30
CA VAL A 141 1.36 8.34 6.80
C VAL A 141 0.07 8.62 7.56
N LYS A 142 0.13 9.57 8.49
CA LYS A 142 -0.97 9.85 9.42
C LYS A 142 -2.09 10.66 8.77
N THR A 143 -3.32 10.34 9.12
CA THR A 143 -4.51 11.12 8.79
C THR A 143 -5.51 11.11 9.94
N VAL A 144 -6.53 11.94 9.87
CA VAL A 144 -7.56 12.08 10.91
C VAL A 144 -8.91 11.61 10.38
N CYS A 145 -9.73 11.07 11.26
CA CYS A 145 -11.13 10.78 10.97
C CYS A 145 -12.02 11.99 11.32
N ARG A 146 -13.30 11.91 10.97
CA ARG A 146 -14.29 12.97 11.25
C ARG A 146 -14.43 13.35 12.73
N SER A 147 -13.97 12.50 13.67
CA SER A 147 -13.95 12.82 15.09
C SER A 147 -12.71 13.60 15.54
N GLY A 148 -11.80 13.96 14.63
CA GLY A 148 -10.51 14.59 14.94
C GLY A 148 -9.45 13.63 15.46
N ARG A 149 -9.79 12.34 15.68
CA ARG A 149 -8.85 11.30 16.11
C ARG A 149 -8.06 10.74 14.94
N LYS A 150 -6.87 10.20 15.20
CA LYS A 150 -6.05 9.49 14.23
C LYS A 150 -6.86 8.38 13.55
N ALA A 151 -6.90 8.39 12.22
CA ALA A 151 -7.52 7.34 11.43
C ALA A 151 -6.47 6.26 11.10
N THR A 152 -6.82 5.01 11.38
CA THR A 152 -5.97 3.84 11.14
C THR A 152 -6.66 2.76 10.33
N MET A 153 -7.96 2.91 10.10
CA MET A 153 -8.83 1.96 9.42
C MET A 153 -9.54 2.65 8.25
N SER A 154 -9.99 1.86 7.27
CA SER A 154 -10.76 2.36 6.12
C SER A 154 -12.11 1.64 6.10
N ALA A 155 -13.21 2.34 6.28
CA ALA A 155 -14.54 1.78 6.17
C ALA A 155 -15.08 1.95 4.73
N ARG A 156 -15.81 0.94 4.24
CA ARG A 156 -16.58 1.02 3.00
C ARG A 156 -18.01 1.41 3.35
N LEU A 157 -18.55 2.40 2.63
CA LEU A 157 -19.89 2.89 2.81
C LEU A 157 -20.71 2.70 1.54
N SER A 158 -21.98 2.30 1.70
CA SER A 158 -22.97 2.27 0.64
C SER A 158 -23.31 3.69 0.17
N LYS A 159 -24.06 3.81 -0.92
CA LYS A 159 -24.59 5.12 -1.37
C LYS A 159 -25.50 5.80 -0.32
N GLY A 160 -26.10 5.02 0.58
CA GLY A 160 -26.89 5.51 1.71
C GLY A 160 -26.07 5.90 2.95
N GLY A 161 -24.74 5.76 2.91
CA GLY A 161 -23.85 6.05 4.05
C GLY A 161 -23.77 4.93 5.09
N GLU A 162 -24.40 3.77 4.84
CA GLU A 162 -24.36 2.62 5.73
C GLU A 162 -23.05 1.83 5.52
N ARG A 163 -22.55 1.22 6.58
CA ARG A 163 -21.33 0.45 6.54
C ARG A 163 -21.52 -0.89 5.84
N VAL A 164 -20.60 -1.20 4.92
CA VAL A 164 -20.56 -2.47 4.18
C VAL A 164 -19.46 -3.35 4.76
N TRP A 165 -19.80 -4.58 5.13
CA TRP A 165 -18.89 -5.57 5.72
C TRP A 165 -18.57 -6.75 4.81
N SER A 166 -19.31 -6.92 3.72
CA SER A 166 -19.18 -8.02 2.77
C SER A 166 -18.91 -7.51 1.36
N GLY A 167 -18.47 -8.39 0.47
CA GLY A 167 -18.12 -8.06 -0.92
C GLY A 167 -16.63 -8.23 -1.20
N ASP A 168 -16.24 -7.99 -2.44
CA ASP A 168 -14.85 -8.11 -2.89
C ASP A 168 -13.94 -7.12 -2.18
N GLN A 169 -12.68 -7.49 -2.00
CA GLN A 169 -11.70 -6.66 -1.30
C GLN A 169 -11.52 -5.29 -1.98
N VAL A 170 -11.63 -5.25 -3.30
CA VAL A 170 -11.61 -4.04 -4.12
C VAL A 170 -12.91 -3.96 -4.91
N GLU A 171 -13.64 -2.87 -4.76
CA GLU A 171 -14.88 -2.64 -5.50
C GLU A 171 -15.00 -1.16 -5.83
N ILE A 172 -15.16 -0.86 -7.12
CA ILE A 172 -15.27 0.51 -7.64
C ILE A 172 -16.69 1.03 -7.40
N GLY A 173 -16.81 2.32 -7.08
CA GLY A 173 -18.11 2.98 -6.91
C GLY A 173 -18.61 3.08 -5.48
N TYR A 174 -17.88 2.54 -4.50
CA TYR A 174 -18.14 2.77 -3.08
C TYR A 174 -17.39 3.98 -2.54
N HIS A 175 -17.96 4.58 -1.53
CA HIS A 175 -17.28 5.61 -0.75
C HIS A 175 -16.47 4.94 0.37
N TYR A 176 -15.21 5.38 0.55
CA TYR A 176 -14.35 4.90 1.63
C TYR A 176 -14.03 6.05 2.58
N GLU A 177 -14.25 5.81 3.86
CA GLU A 177 -14.02 6.78 4.92
C GLU A 177 -12.89 6.32 5.84
N PRO A 178 -11.88 7.19 6.12
CA PRO A 178 -10.87 6.89 7.12
C PRO A 178 -11.46 7.01 8.53
N LEU A 179 -11.33 5.96 9.33
CA LEU A 179 -11.85 5.89 10.70
C LEU A 179 -10.75 5.61 11.72
N SER A 180 -10.91 6.13 12.93
CA SER A 180 -10.16 5.65 14.08
C SER A 180 -10.61 4.22 14.41
N ARG A 181 -9.74 3.41 15.03
CA ARG A 181 -10.07 2.03 15.42
C ARG A 181 -11.34 1.96 16.29
N HIS A 182 -11.53 2.94 17.19
CA HIS A 182 -12.72 3.02 18.03
C HIS A 182 -14.01 3.21 17.22
N MET A 183 -13.99 4.06 16.17
CA MET A 183 -15.16 4.28 15.31
C MET A 183 -15.34 3.18 14.28
N PHE A 184 -14.28 2.42 14.02
CA PHE A 184 -14.33 1.31 13.07
C PHE A 184 -15.14 0.14 13.61
N ASP A 185 -15.20 -0.04 14.92
CA ASP A 185 -15.96 -1.09 15.60
C ASP A 185 -15.69 -2.46 14.98
N LEU A 186 -14.49 -2.99 15.26
CA LEU A 186 -14.09 -4.31 14.77
C LEU A 186 -15.16 -5.33 15.18
N PRO A 187 -15.59 -6.24 14.27
CA PRO A 187 -16.47 -7.34 14.64
C PRO A 187 -15.90 -8.03 15.87
N SER A 188 -16.73 -8.22 16.88
CA SER A 188 -16.32 -8.97 18.07
C SER A 188 -15.80 -10.32 17.60
N ILE A 189 -14.53 -10.58 17.86
CA ILE A 189 -13.99 -11.93 17.75
C ILE A 189 -14.79 -12.73 18.78
N SER A 190 -15.67 -13.62 18.32
CA SER A 190 -16.33 -14.56 19.22
C SER A 190 -15.25 -15.19 20.08
N PRO A 191 -15.40 -15.19 21.43
CA PRO A 191 -14.38 -15.81 22.27
C PRO A 191 -14.15 -17.21 21.72
N ILE A 192 -12.90 -17.51 21.39
CA ILE A 192 -12.46 -18.86 21.05
C ILE A 192 -13.05 -19.73 22.14
N ASN A 193 -13.94 -20.65 21.80
CA ASN A 193 -14.62 -21.55 22.70
C ASN A 193 -13.62 -22.01 23.75
N GLN A 194 -13.90 -21.70 25.02
CA GLN A 194 -13.35 -22.40 26.14
C GLN A 194 -13.99 -23.80 26.11
N GLU A 195 -13.59 -24.61 25.14
CA GLU A 195 -13.91 -26.03 25.17
C GLU A 195 -13.02 -26.68 26.24
N SER A 196 -13.77 -27.06 27.30
CA SER A 196 -13.49 -28.19 28.19
C SER A 196 -12.11 -28.25 28.89
N ALA A 197 -12.01 -27.53 29.96
CA ALA A 197 -11.23 -28.00 31.12
C ALA A 197 -12.14 -28.76 32.12
N SER A 198 -12.82 -29.78 31.65
CA SER A 198 -13.64 -30.66 32.53
C SER A 198 -13.65 -32.08 31.99
N ASP A 199 -12.49 -32.72 31.95
CA ASP A 199 -12.35 -34.17 31.92
C ASP A 199 -10.92 -34.58 32.24
N ILE A 200 -10.49 -34.30 33.45
CA ILE A 200 -9.46 -35.08 34.14
C ILE A 200 -9.87 -35.16 35.62
N SER A 201 -10.69 -36.16 35.92
CA SER A 201 -10.82 -36.72 37.28
C SER A 201 -10.28 -38.14 37.26
#